data_d8d3b484b520c8873960de814f3508c0
#
_entry.id   d8d3b484b520c8873960de814f3508c0
#
_cell.length_a   1.000
_cell.length_b   1.000
_cell.length_c   1.000
_cell.angle_alpha   90.00
_cell.angle_beta   90.00
_cell.angle_gamma   90.00
#
_symmetry.space_group_name_H-M   'P 1'
#
loop_
_entity.id
_entity.type
_entity.pdbx_description
1 polymer ?
#
loop_
_entity_poly.entity_id
_entity_poly.type
_entity_poly.pdbx_seq_one_letter_code
_entity_poly.pdbx_strand_id
1 'polypeptide(L)'
;MVTSQILRVLAVIFLLIASVCVIGGNGSFCLYEYVGQNTVWSLDQLNGGISKDPSIFGMSAMTALIFFIPLLLSYHRGWYLLFFVVLVLLQTIFLSTMIDSPSVLGLVYDSIVYCQNYWLLAWVIGESLFLILSLVFIFYEFEH
;
A
#
# COMPACT_ATOMS: atom_id res chain seq x y z
N MET A 1 -21.33 -13.36 -14.04
CA MET A 1 -21.43 -13.45 -12.57
C MET A 1 -20.22 -14.10 -11.93
N VAL A 2 -19.85 -15.32 -12.29
CA VAL A 2 -18.70 -16.02 -11.67
C VAL A 2 -17.39 -15.26 -11.85
N THR A 3 -17.10 -14.74 -13.03
CA THR A 3 -15.87 -13.99 -13.33
C THR A 3 -15.76 -12.72 -12.48
N SER A 4 -16.85 -11.99 -12.32
CA SER A 4 -16.91 -10.79 -11.49
C SER A 4 -16.61 -11.09 -10.02
N GLN A 5 -17.16 -12.18 -9.48
CA GLN A 5 -16.88 -12.59 -8.10
C GLN A 5 -15.42 -13.03 -7.91
N ILE A 6 -14.87 -13.73 -8.89
CA ILE A 6 -13.46 -14.13 -8.86
C ILE A 6 -12.55 -12.91 -8.84
N LEU A 7 -12.79 -11.91 -9.67
CA LEU A 7 -12.01 -10.67 -9.70
C LEU A 7 -12.03 -9.96 -8.34
N ARG A 8 -13.20 -9.85 -7.72
CA ARG A 8 -13.34 -9.24 -6.40
C ARG A 8 -12.56 -10.00 -5.32
N VAL A 9 -12.70 -11.31 -5.30
CA VAL A 9 -12.01 -12.17 -4.32
C VAL A 9 -10.49 -12.07 -4.50
N LEU A 10 -10.01 -12.13 -5.72
CA LEU A 10 -8.58 -11.96 -6.01
C LEU A 10 -8.05 -10.60 -5.59
N ALA A 11 -8.80 -9.52 -5.87
CA ALA A 11 -8.42 -8.18 -5.43
C ALA A 11 -8.26 -8.12 -3.91
N VAL A 12 -9.22 -8.64 -3.16
CA VAL A 12 -9.17 -8.66 -1.70
C VAL A 12 -8.03 -9.53 -1.17
N ILE A 13 -7.73 -10.65 -1.82
CA ILE A 13 -6.58 -11.49 -1.45
C ILE A 13 -5.27 -10.74 -1.61
N PHE A 14 -5.08 -10.03 -2.72
CA PHE A 14 -3.86 -9.23 -2.93
C PHE A 14 -3.74 -8.08 -1.93
N LEU A 15 -4.85 -7.43 -1.57
CA LEU A 15 -4.88 -6.42 -0.52
C LEU A 15 -4.43 -6.98 0.83
N LEU A 16 -4.92 -8.16 1.20
CA LEU A 16 -4.53 -8.84 2.44
C LEU A 16 -3.04 -9.23 2.45
N ILE A 17 -2.55 -9.78 1.35
CA ILE A 17 -1.13 -10.15 1.22
C ILE A 17 -0.25 -8.90 1.37
N ALA A 18 -0.57 -7.82 0.67
CA ALA A 18 0.15 -6.57 0.77
C ALA A 18 0.19 -6.04 2.20
N SER A 19 -0.95 -6.01 2.87
CA SER A 19 -1.08 -5.51 4.24
C SER A 19 -0.26 -6.34 5.24
N VAL A 20 -0.32 -7.66 5.13
CA VAL A 20 0.46 -8.57 5.98
C VAL A 20 1.96 -8.40 5.74
N CYS A 21 2.38 -8.24 4.49
CA CYS A 21 3.79 -8.01 4.15
C CYS A 21 4.34 -6.74 4.81
N VAL A 22 3.58 -5.66 4.84
CA VAL A 22 4.04 -4.41 5.50
C VAL A 22 4.08 -4.56 7.02
N ILE A 23 3.05 -5.14 7.63
CA ILE A 23 2.97 -5.28 9.09
C ILE A 23 4.01 -6.26 9.62
N GLY A 24 4.21 -7.39 8.94
CA GLY A 24 5.12 -8.46 9.37
C GLY A 24 6.56 -8.29 8.88
N GLY A 25 6.81 -7.33 7.99
CA GLY A 25 8.12 -7.13 7.40
C GLY A 25 9.10 -6.41 8.32
N ASN A 26 10.34 -6.88 8.34
CA ASN A 26 11.44 -6.30 9.12
C ASN A 26 12.44 -5.55 8.23
N GLY A 27 12.00 -5.03 7.11
CA GLY A 27 12.85 -4.30 6.18
C GLY A 27 13.22 -2.89 6.65
N SER A 28 14.36 -2.39 6.20
CA SER A 28 14.83 -1.04 6.48
C SER A 28 14.28 -0.04 5.46
N PHE A 29 13.94 1.15 5.94
CA PHE A 29 13.60 2.30 5.09
C PHE A 29 14.83 3.18 4.92
N CYS A 30 15.14 3.54 3.66
CA CYS A 30 16.34 4.29 3.32
C CYS A 30 16.04 5.41 2.35
N LEU A 31 16.87 6.46 2.41
CA LEU A 31 16.88 7.53 1.42
C LEU A 31 18.29 7.64 0.82
N TYR A 32 18.33 7.83 -0.51
CA TYR A 32 19.56 8.14 -1.19
C TYR A 32 19.85 9.65 -1.08
N GLU A 33 21.06 9.98 -0.64
CA GLU A 33 21.43 11.39 -0.48
C GLU A 33 21.86 11.98 -1.81
N TYR A 34 21.14 13.01 -2.24
CA TYR A 34 21.42 13.70 -3.51
C TYR A 34 22.57 14.71 -3.44
N VAL A 35 23.07 15.03 -2.25
CA VAL A 35 24.04 16.11 -2.06
C VAL A 35 25.48 15.57 -2.14
N GLY A 36 25.89 15.16 -3.33
CA GLY A 36 27.30 14.95 -3.68
C GLY A 36 28.03 13.77 -3.03
N GLN A 37 27.39 13.02 -2.19
CA GLN A 37 27.94 11.82 -1.56
C GLN A 37 27.04 10.64 -1.91
N ASN A 38 27.56 9.67 -2.63
CA ASN A 38 26.83 8.43 -2.99
C ASN A 38 26.60 7.53 -1.75
N THR A 39 25.96 8.06 -0.72
CA THR A 39 25.70 7.36 0.53
C THR A 39 24.21 7.12 0.70
N VAL A 40 23.87 5.92 1.17
CA VAL A 40 22.52 5.54 1.54
C VAL A 40 22.36 5.72 3.05
N TRP A 41 21.34 6.48 3.44
CA TRP A 41 21.04 6.74 4.84
C TRP A 41 19.75 6.03 5.25
N SER A 42 19.77 5.30 6.35
CA SER A 42 18.53 4.83 6.96
C SER A 42 17.76 6.01 7.54
N LEU A 43 16.41 5.92 7.55
CA LEU A 43 15.58 6.98 8.13
C LEU A 43 15.87 7.21 9.61
N ASP A 44 16.22 6.15 10.35
CA ASP A 44 16.57 6.26 11.74
C ASP A 44 17.84 7.11 11.95
N GLN A 45 18.80 7.01 11.06
CA GLN A 45 20.00 7.84 11.08
C GLN A 45 19.71 9.31 10.75
N LEU A 46 18.85 9.56 9.75
CA LEU A 46 18.49 10.91 9.34
C LEU A 46 17.69 11.67 10.39
N ASN A 47 16.80 11.00 11.10
CA ASN A 47 15.93 11.60 12.10
C ASN A 47 16.55 11.60 13.53
N GLY A 48 17.77 11.13 13.68
CA GLY A 48 18.44 11.07 14.98
C GLY A 48 17.79 10.14 15.98
N GLY A 49 17.01 9.16 15.53
CA GLY A 49 16.29 8.22 16.36
C GLY A 49 15.33 7.36 15.55
N ILE A 50 14.25 6.89 16.18
CA ILE A 50 13.26 6.02 15.54
C ILE A 50 12.42 6.82 14.53
N SER A 51 12.42 6.40 13.27
CA SER A 51 11.57 6.98 12.22
C SER A 51 10.10 6.61 12.42
N LYS A 52 9.20 7.55 12.11
CA LYS A 52 7.74 7.34 12.11
C LYS A 52 7.24 6.65 10.83
N ASP A 53 8.00 6.73 9.74
CA ASP A 53 7.55 6.28 8.42
C ASP A 53 7.16 4.79 8.38
N PRO A 54 7.90 3.84 8.99
CA PRO A 54 7.45 2.46 9.06
C PRO A 54 6.12 2.28 9.78
N SER A 55 5.88 3.06 10.85
CA SER A 55 4.61 3.02 11.58
C SER A 55 3.45 3.53 10.75
N ILE A 56 3.67 4.53 9.90
CA ILE A 56 2.65 5.09 9.02
C ILE A 56 2.27 4.10 7.93
N PHE A 57 3.24 3.40 7.34
CA PHE A 57 2.97 2.28 6.43
C PHE A 57 2.17 1.17 7.13
N GLY A 58 2.52 0.84 8.37
CA GLY A 58 1.76 -0.10 9.20
C GLY A 58 0.33 0.34 9.45
N MET A 59 0.08 1.61 9.74
CA MET A 59 -1.28 2.16 9.90
C MET A 59 -2.09 2.08 8.60
N SER A 60 -1.46 2.41 7.48
CA SER A 60 -2.08 2.26 6.15
C SER A 60 -2.48 0.80 5.89
N ALA A 61 -1.62 -0.15 6.23
CA ALA A 61 -1.92 -1.57 6.10
C ALA A 61 -3.04 -2.02 7.06
N MET A 62 -3.10 -1.48 8.28
CA MET A 62 -4.19 -1.77 9.22
C MET A 62 -5.54 -1.26 8.70
N THR A 63 -5.60 -0.08 8.07
CA THR A 63 -6.85 0.37 7.44
C THR A 63 -7.30 -0.59 6.34
N ALA A 64 -6.37 -1.10 5.53
CA ALA A 64 -6.68 -2.10 4.52
C ALA A 64 -7.24 -3.39 5.14
N LEU A 65 -6.68 -3.86 6.24
CA LEU A 65 -7.20 -5.03 6.96
C LEU A 65 -8.60 -4.82 7.56
N ILE A 66 -8.94 -3.61 7.95
CA ILE A 66 -10.29 -3.29 8.43
C ILE A 66 -11.28 -3.29 7.26
N PHE A 67 -10.90 -2.72 6.12
CA PHE A 67 -11.77 -2.59 4.97
C PHE A 67 -11.95 -3.88 4.16
N PHE A 68 -11.14 -4.92 4.37
CA PHE A 68 -11.30 -6.14 3.59
C PHE A 68 -12.66 -6.82 3.81
N ILE A 69 -13.20 -6.76 5.03
CA ILE A 69 -14.50 -7.35 5.36
C ILE A 69 -15.64 -6.68 4.57
N PRO A 70 -15.81 -5.33 4.62
CA PRO A 70 -16.80 -4.66 3.79
C PRO A 70 -16.63 -4.91 2.30
N LEU A 71 -15.39 -4.91 1.79
CA LEU A 71 -15.12 -5.17 0.37
C LEU A 71 -15.51 -6.59 -0.04
N LEU A 72 -15.27 -7.57 0.81
CA LEU A 72 -15.62 -8.97 0.53
C LEU A 72 -17.12 -9.22 0.62
N LEU A 73 -17.80 -8.59 1.58
CA LEU A 73 -19.22 -8.83 1.87
C LEU A 73 -20.18 -7.92 1.11
N SER A 74 -19.70 -6.91 0.37
CA SER A 74 -20.57 -6.00 -0.36
C SER A 74 -21.25 -6.71 -1.54
N TYR A 75 -22.59 -6.76 -1.52
CA TYR A 75 -23.41 -7.35 -2.58
C TYR A 75 -23.64 -6.40 -3.75
N HIS A 76 -23.70 -5.11 -3.46
CA HIS A 76 -23.96 -4.08 -4.46
C HIS A 76 -22.67 -3.38 -4.85
N ARG A 77 -22.52 -3.16 -6.14
CA ARG A 77 -21.37 -2.47 -6.70
C ARG A 77 -21.16 -1.06 -6.13
N GLY A 78 -22.24 -0.34 -5.91
CA GLY A 78 -22.17 0.99 -5.31
C GLY A 78 -21.50 1.00 -3.94
N TRP A 79 -21.81 0.02 -3.10
CA TRP A 79 -21.15 -0.15 -1.81
C TRP A 79 -19.68 -0.55 -1.94
N TYR A 80 -19.38 -1.45 -2.86
CA TYR A 80 -17.99 -1.83 -3.13
C TYR A 80 -17.17 -0.62 -3.60
N LEU A 81 -17.71 0.17 -4.53
CA LEU A 81 -17.07 1.39 -5.01
C LEU A 81 -16.86 2.40 -3.87
N LEU A 82 -17.85 2.58 -3.01
CA LEU A 82 -17.75 3.48 -1.86
C LEU A 82 -16.61 3.05 -0.92
N PHE A 83 -16.57 1.79 -0.52
CA PHE A 83 -15.53 1.27 0.38
C PHE A 83 -14.15 1.33 -0.28
N PHE A 84 -14.07 1.01 -1.57
CA PHE A 84 -12.83 1.12 -2.34
C PHE A 84 -12.29 2.56 -2.37
N VAL A 85 -13.14 3.53 -2.69
CA VAL A 85 -12.74 4.95 -2.74
C VAL A 85 -12.33 5.46 -1.36
N VAL A 86 -13.08 5.14 -0.32
CA VAL A 86 -12.75 5.54 1.05
C VAL A 86 -11.42 4.94 1.49
N LEU A 87 -11.17 3.66 1.20
CA LEU A 87 -9.91 3.01 1.53
C LEU A 87 -8.72 3.69 0.82
N VAL A 88 -8.84 3.90 -0.49
CA VAL A 88 -7.77 4.53 -1.28
C VAL A 88 -7.50 5.95 -0.79
N LEU A 89 -8.53 6.72 -0.49
CA LEU A 89 -8.39 8.08 0.07
C LEU A 89 -7.69 8.06 1.42
N LEU A 90 -8.07 7.17 2.32
CA LEU A 90 -7.43 7.06 3.64
C LEU A 90 -5.96 6.67 3.52
N GLN A 91 -5.63 5.67 2.69
CA GLN A 91 -4.25 5.28 2.45
C GLN A 91 -3.43 6.43 1.85
N THR A 92 -3.97 7.13 0.87
CA THR A 92 -3.32 8.28 0.24
C THR A 92 -3.07 9.41 1.25
N ILE A 93 -4.04 9.72 2.09
CA ILE A 93 -3.91 10.74 3.13
C ILE A 93 -2.81 10.34 4.13
N PHE A 94 -2.82 9.12 4.64
CA PHE A 94 -1.79 8.66 5.56
C PHE A 94 -0.39 8.75 4.94
N LEU A 95 -0.23 8.25 3.73
CA LEU A 95 1.09 8.19 3.08
C LEU A 95 1.58 9.57 2.61
N SER A 96 0.69 10.47 2.22
CA SER A 96 1.11 11.78 1.69
C SER A 96 1.29 12.85 2.75
N THR A 97 0.51 12.81 3.84
CA THR A 97 0.51 13.89 4.83
C THR A 97 1.31 13.58 6.09
N MET A 98 1.45 12.31 6.45
CA MET A 98 2.07 11.89 7.71
C MET A 98 3.51 11.42 7.57
N ILE A 99 3.98 11.12 6.36
CA ILE A 99 5.37 10.73 6.11
C ILE A 99 6.27 11.96 6.19
N ASP A 100 7.34 11.84 6.96
CA ASP A 100 8.35 12.89 7.13
C ASP A 100 9.28 13.02 5.91
N SER A 101 9.26 12.04 5.00
CA SER A 101 10.09 12.04 3.81
C SER A 101 9.56 13.01 2.75
N PRO A 102 10.43 13.65 1.95
CA PRO A 102 9.99 14.61 0.94
C PRO A 102 9.17 14.02 -0.20
N SER A 103 9.29 12.70 -0.44
CA SER A 103 8.53 11.98 -1.47
C SER A 103 8.28 10.54 -1.05
N VAL A 104 7.01 10.12 -1.07
CA VAL A 104 6.62 8.73 -0.80
C VAL A 104 7.20 7.79 -1.85
N LEU A 105 7.11 8.15 -3.12
CA LEU A 105 7.64 7.34 -4.23
C LEU A 105 9.16 7.22 -4.15
N GLY A 106 9.85 8.30 -3.83
CA GLY A 106 11.29 8.29 -3.63
C GLY A 106 11.70 7.41 -2.46
N LEU A 107 11.01 7.50 -1.33
CA LEU A 107 11.25 6.65 -0.16
C LEU A 107 11.07 5.17 -0.49
N VAL A 108 9.98 4.82 -1.15
CA VAL A 108 9.67 3.43 -1.53
C VAL A 108 10.73 2.90 -2.50
N TYR A 109 11.05 3.67 -3.53
CA TYR A 109 12.06 3.30 -4.53
C TYR A 109 13.43 3.09 -3.88
N ASP A 110 13.90 4.04 -3.10
CA ASP A 110 15.22 3.98 -2.45
C ASP A 110 15.30 2.84 -1.44
N SER A 111 14.25 2.59 -0.69
CA SER A 111 14.19 1.49 0.27
C SER A 111 14.28 0.12 -0.42
N ILE A 112 13.64 -0.04 -1.56
CA ILE A 112 13.68 -1.29 -2.34
C ILE A 112 15.04 -1.48 -3.00
N VAL A 113 15.54 -0.45 -3.67
CA VAL A 113 16.75 -0.55 -4.50
C VAL A 113 18.02 -0.59 -3.66
N TYR A 114 18.14 0.29 -2.68
CA TYR A 114 19.38 0.45 -1.90
C TYR A 114 19.42 -0.38 -0.61
N CYS A 115 18.30 -0.52 0.08
CA CYS A 115 18.22 -1.30 1.32
C CYS A 115 17.62 -2.69 1.15
N GLN A 116 17.25 -3.07 -0.07
CA GLN A 116 16.72 -4.40 -0.39
C GLN A 116 15.50 -4.78 0.47
N ASN A 117 14.59 -3.81 0.68
CA ASN A 117 13.38 -4.04 1.44
C ASN A 117 12.33 -4.75 0.55
N TYR A 118 12.45 -6.07 0.44
CA TYR A 118 11.55 -6.88 -0.39
C TYR A 118 10.13 -6.97 0.19
N TRP A 119 9.95 -6.76 1.48
CA TRP A 119 8.62 -6.67 2.09
C TRP A 119 7.83 -5.48 1.55
N LEU A 120 8.49 -4.34 1.40
CA LEU A 120 7.91 -3.15 0.80
C LEU A 120 7.63 -3.35 -0.69
N LEU A 121 8.50 -4.06 -1.40
CA LEU A 121 8.26 -4.44 -2.79
C LEU A 121 7.02 -5.33 -2.94
N ALA A 122 6.86 -6.32 -2.06
CA ALA A 122 5.67 -7.17 -2.04
C ALA A 122 4.40 -6.36 -1.77
N TRP A 123 4.46 -5.37 -0.88
CA TRP A 123 3.36 -4.44 -0.63
C TRP A 123 3.00 -3.63 -1.88
N VAL A 124 3.98 -3.06 -2.57
CA VAL A 124 3.75 -2.29 -3.80
C VAL A 124 3.08 -3.14 -4.88
N ILE A 125 3.57 -4.36 -5.09
CA ILE A 125 3.00 -5.28 -6.07
C ILE A 125 1.56 -5.66 -5.68
N GLY A 126 1.34 -6.04 -4.44
CA GLY A 126 0.02 -6.43 -3.94
C GLY A 126 -1.00 -5.29 -4.03
N GLU A 127 -0.63 -4.08 -3.60
CA GLU A 127 -1.50 -2.90 -3.71
C GLU A 127 -1.81 -2.54 -5.17
N SER A 128 -0.83 -2.60 -6.05
CA SER A 128 -1.03 -2.33 -7.48
C SER A 128 -2.00 -3.34 -8.10
N LEU A 129 -1.85 -4.62 -7.80
CA LEU A 129 -2.76 -5.66 -8.27
C LEU A 129 -4.16 -5.49 -7.69
N PHE A 130 -4.29 -5.14 -6.41
CA PHE A 130 -5.57 -4.83 -5.79
C PHE A 130 -6.27 -3.67 -6.53
N LEU A 131 -5.57 -2.57 -6.79
CA LEU A 131 -6.14 -1.42 -7.48
C LEU A 131 -6.60 -1.78 -8.89
N ILE A 132 -5.77 -2.47 -9.66
CA ILE A 132 -6.09 -2.88 -11.03
C ILE A 132 -7.29 -3.82 -11.06
N LEU A 133 -7.29 -4.86 -10.23
CA LEU A 133 -8.38 -5.84 -10.20
C LEU A 133 -9.68 -5.24 -9.70
N SER A 134 -9.63 -4.34 -8.74
CA SER A 134 -10.82 -3.63 -8.24
C SER A 134 -11.40 -2.70 -9.31
N LEU A 135 -10.57 -1.98 -10.06
CA LEU A 135 -11.02 -1.15 -11.17
C LEU A 135 -11.65 -2.01 -12.29
N VAL A 136 -11.00 -3.10 -12.65
CA VAL A 136 -11.54 -4.04 -13.65
C VAL A 136 -12.88 -4.60 -13.18
N PHE A 137 -13.01 -5.00 -11.92
CA PHE A 137 -14.26 -5.49 -11.34
C PHE A 137 -15.37 -4.43 -11.44
N ILE A 138 -15.07 -3.19 -11.06
CA ILE A 138 -16.05 -2.10 -11.10
C ILE A 138 -16.52 -1.84 -12.54
N PHE A 139 -15.61 -1.75 -13.49
CA PHE A 139 -15.94 -1.52 -14.89
C PHE A 139 -16.66 -2.70 -15.53
N TYR A 140 -16.22 -3.92 -15.25
CA TYR A 140 -16.85 -5.13 -15.78
C TYR A 140 -18.32 -5.27 -15.37
N GLU A 141 -18.65 -4.89 -14.15
CA GLU A 141 -20.01 -4.87 -13.67
C GLU A 141 -20.89 -3.78 -14.35
N PHE A 142 -20.25 -2.72 -14.92
CA PHE A 142 -21.01 -1.65 -15.60
C PHE A 142 -21.48 -2.04 -16.99
N GLU A 143 -20.76 -2.92 -17.67
CA GLU A 143 -21.09 -3.32 -19.05
C GLU A 143 -22.11 -4.45 -19.12
N HIS A 144 -22.39 -5.09 -18.03
CA HIS A 144 -23.34 -6.20 -17.90
C HIS A 144 -24.38 -5.94 -16.81
#